data_bc5abc4226f8894de7aa95acc8ea45aa
#
_entry.id   bc5abc4226f8894de7aa95acc8ea45aa
#
_cell.length_a   1.000
_cell.length_b   1.000
_cell.length_c   1.000
_cell.angle_alpha   90.00
_cell.angle_beta   90.00
_cell.angle_gamma   90.00
#
_symmetry.space_group_name_H-M   'P 1'
#
loop_
_entity.id
_entity.type
_entity.pdbx_description
1 polymer ?
#
loop_
_entity_poly.entity_id
_entity_poly.type
_entity_poly.pdbx_seq_one_letter_code
_entity_poly.pdbx_strand_id
1 'polypeptide(L)'
;LRQTIAKRLKQAQENAAMLTTFNEVDMSAIISMRKDNQEDFKNRYGIKLGLMSFFVKACVVGLKLFPAINAEIEGEDIIYKNYYNISFAVGTDKGLVVPVLRNADEMSFADIEKEIKRLSEKANSGNLLIDDLQGGTFTISNGGVYGSMLSTPILNPPQSGVLGMHNIVERPVNVAGEIKIKPIMYLALSYDHR
;
A
#
# COMPACT_ATOMS: atom_id res chain seq x y z
N LEU A 1 -4.65 -24.39 3.01
CA LEU A 1 -4.32 -22.98 2.96
C LEU A 1 -3.22 -22.68 1.94
N ARG A 2 -1.99 -23.24 2.05
CA ARG A 2 -0.86 -22.97 1.13
C ARG A 2 -1.21 -23.26 -0.34
N GLN A 3 -1.89 -24.35 -0.63
CA GLN A 3 -2.33 -24.69 -1.99
C GLN A 3 -3.33 -23.66 -2.54
N THR A 4 -4.24 -23.15 -1.72
CA THR A 4 -5.20 -22.11 -2.11
C THR A 4 -4.49 -20.80 -2.43
N ILE A 5 -3.50 -20.42 -1.61
CA ILE A 5 -2.67 -19.22 -1.83
C ILE A 5 -1.90 -19.38 -3.15
N ALA A 6 -1.22 -20.50 -3.34
CA ALA A 6 -0.46 -20.77 -4.57
C ALA A 6 -1.34 -20.69 -5.83
N LYS A 7 -2.54 -21.29 -5.78
CA LYS A 7 -3.50 -21.22 -6.90
C LYS A 7 -3.92 -19.79 -7.21
N ARG A 8 -4.25 -18.99 -6.17
CA ARG A 8 -4.65 -17.59 -6.35
C ARG A 8 -3.52 -16.71 -6.92
N LEU A 9 -2.29 -16.89 -6.41
CA LEU A 9 -1.13 -16.15 -6.91
C LEU A 9 -0.82 -16.49 -8.36
N LYS A 10 -0.86 -17.77 -8.74
CA LYS A 10 -0.67 -18.20 -10.12
C LYS A 10 -1.77 -17.66 -11.03
N GLN A 11 -3.02 -17.73 -10.60
CA GLN A 11 -4.15 -17.20 -11.36
C GLN A 11 -4.04 -15.69 -11.57
N ALA A 12 -3.56 -14.93 -10.57
CA ALA A 12 -3.31 -13.49 -10.70
C ALA A 12 -2.28 -13.18 -11.81
N GLN A 13 -1.19 -13.98 -11.88
CA GLN A 13 -0.16 -13.81 -12.91
C GLN A 13 -0.63 -14.25 -14.31
N GLU A 14 -1.50 -15.26 -14.40
CA GLU A 14 -2.02 -15.78 -15.67
C GLU A 14 -3.10 -14.88 -16.28
N ASN A 15 -3.88 -14.19 -15.43
CA ASN A 15 -5.04 -13.39 -15.87
C ASN A 15 -4.73 -11.92 -16.12
N ALA A 16 -3.51 -11.47 -15.93
CA ALA A 16 -3.14 -10.06 -16.08
C ALA A 16 -1.89 -9.91 -16.94
N ALA A 17 -1.83 -8.88 -17.76
CA ALA A 17 -0.61 -8.45 -18.41
C ALA A 17 0.20 -7.59 -17.42
N MET A 18 0.81 -8.23 -16.42
CA MET A 18 1.49 -7.54 -15.34
C MET A 18 2.73 -6.80 -15.81
N LEU A 19 2.77 -5.50 -15.57
CA LEU A 19 3.96 -4.66 -15.72
C LEU A 19 4.30 -4.05 -14.37
N THR A 20 5.59 -3.98 -14.04
CA THR A 20 6.08 -3.29 -12.83
C THR A 20 6.97 -2.13 -13.24
N THR A 21 6.66 -0.96 -12.74
CA THR A 21 7.50 0.24 -12.84
C THR A 21 8.12 0.55 -11.49
N PHE A 22 9.33 1.11 -11.51
CA PHE A 22 10.09 1.45 -10.30
C PHE A 22 10.40 2.93 -10.26
N ASN A 23 10.35 3.51 -9.06
CA ASN A 23 10.71 4.89 -8.80
C ASN A 23 11.45 5.03 -7.48
N GLU A 24 12.30 6.04 -7.40
CA GLU A 24 12.97 6.45 -6.18
C GLU A 24 12.20 7.60 -5.53
N VAL A 25 12.06 7.55 -4.20
CA VAL A 25 11.42 8.63 -3.43
C VAL A 25 12.36 9.10 -2.34
N ASP A 26 12.66 10.41 -2.34
CA ASP A 26 13.31 11.08 -1.21
C ASP A 26 12.30 11.23 -0.06
N MET A 27 12.53 10.49 1.00
CA MET A 27 11.65 10.46 2.18
C MET A 27 11.94 11.58 3.20
N SER A 28 12.91 12.46 2.94
CA SER A 28 13.37 13.49 3.89
C SER A 28 12.22 14.35 4.40
N ALA A 29 11.38 14.86 3.50
CA ALA A 29 10.26 15.75 3.86
C ALA A 29 9.22 15.04 4.72
N ILE A 30 8.85 13.81 4.37
CA ILE A 30 7.87 13.01 5.10
C ILE A 30 8.41 12.62 6.49
N ILE A 31 9.69 12.23 6.58
CA ILE A 31 10.34 11.89 7.85
C ILE A 31 10.39 13.10 8.77
N SER A 32 10.79 14.29 8.25
CA SER A 32 10.80 15.53 9.03
C SER A 32 9.39 15.89 9.50
N MET A 33 8.43 15.96 8.59
CA MET A 33 7.05 16.29 8.93
C MET A 33 6.48 15.36 10.00
N ARG A 34 6.73 14.04 9.87
CA ARG A 34 6.33 13.07 10.86
C ARG A 34 6.99 13.31 12.22
N LYS A 35 8.31 13.59 12.23
CA LYS A 35 9.07 13.86 13.45
C LYS A 35 8.56 15.10 14.17
N ASP A 36 8.36 16.19 13.43
CA ASP A 36 7.98 17.49 13.96
C ASP A 36 6.56 17.51 14.53
N ASN A 37 5.67 16.68 13.98
CA ASN A 37 4.26 16.59 14.39
C ASN A 37 3.93 15.39 15.29
N GLN A 38 4.87 14.49 15.57
CA GLN A 38 4.59 13.20 16.22
C GLN A 38 4.00 13.35 17.63
N GLU A 39 4.53 14.27 18.42
CA GLU A 39 4.10 14.47 19.80
C GLU A 39 2.70 15.08 19.87
N ASP A 40 2.46 16.16 19.13
CA ASP A 40 1.16 16.81 19.03
C ASP A 40 0.09 15.87 18.48
N PHE A 41 0.44 15.11 17.43
CA PHE A 41 -0.46 14.14 16.85
C PHE A 41 -0.84 13.04 17.85
N LYS A 42 0.14 12.52 18.59
CA LYS A 42 -0.09 11.50 19.63
C LYS A 42 -0.96 12.04 20.77
N ASN A 43 -0.69 13.24 21.23
CA ASN A 43 -1.44 13.90 22.32
C ASN A 43 -2.89 14.17 21.89
N ARG A 44 -3.10 14.60 20.64
CA ARG A 44 -4.42 14.96 20.12
C ARG A 44 -5.28 13.73 19.75
N TYR A 45 -4.67 12.70 19.16
CA TYR A 45 -5.42 11.58 18.58
C TYR A 45 -5.24 10.24 19.30
N GLY A 46 -4.31 10.16 20.27
CA GLY A 46 -4.03 8.94 21.04
C GLY A 46 -3.30 7.85 20.26
N ILE A 47 -2.76 8.18 19.08
CA ILE A 47 -2.06 7.23 18.20
C ILE A 47 -0.83 7.90 17.57
N LYS A 48 0.19 7.11 17.24
CA LYS A 48 1.38 7.60 16.54
C LYS A 48 1.07 7.84 15.06
N LEU A 49 1.64 8.90 14.49
CA LEU A 49 1.63 9.14 13.06
C LEU A 49 2.61 8.17 12.38
N GLY A 50 2.10 7.21 11.62
CA GLY A 50 2.89 6.26 10.83
C GLY A 50 3.21 6.79 9.44
N LEU A 51 4.01 6.04 8.68
CA LEU A 51 4.26 6.35 7.26
C LEU A 51 3.11 5.88 6.36
N MET A 52 2.36 4.86 6.78
CA MET A 52 1.34 4.23 5.94
C MET A 52 0.23 5.21 5.55
N SER A 53 -0.19 6.09 6.46
CA SER A 53 -1.22 7.09 6.16
C SER A 53 -0.82 8.07 5.05
N PHE A 54 0.47 8.42 4.96
CA PHE A 54 0.99 9.23 3.83
C PHE A 54 0.86 8.49 2.51
N PHE A 55 1.23 7.21 2.47
CA PHE A 55 1.13 6.38 1.27
C PHE A 55 -0.33 6.12 0.87
N VAL A 56 -1.22 5.87 1.83
CA VAL A 56 -2.66 5.74 1.56
C VAL A 56 -3.19 7.01 0.91
N LYS A 57 -2.90 8.18 1.47
CA LYS A 57 -3.35 9.47 0.89
C LYS A 57 -2.74 9.73 -0.48
N ALA A 58 -1.45 9.44 -0.67
CA ALA A 58 -0.80 9.58 -1.97
C ALA A 58 -1.43 8.64 -3.03
N CYS A 59 -1.71 7.38 -2.66
CA CYS A 59 -2.40 6.44 -3.55
C CYS A 59 -3.79 6.94 -3.93
N VAL A 60 -4.58 7.44 -2.98
CA VAL A 60 -5.91 8.00 -3.26
C VAL A 60 -5.82 9.15 -4.27
N VAL A 61 -4.86 10.06 -4.11
CA VAL A 61 -4.63 11.15 -5.07
C VAL A 61 -4.27 10.59 -6.45
N GLY A 62 -3.34 9.62 -6.51
CA GLY A 62 -2.94 8.97 -7.75
C GLY A 62 -4.10 8.27 -8.46
N LEU A 63 -4.92 7.52 -7.71
CA LEU A 63 -6.07 6.81 -8.26
C LEU A 63 -7.18 7.75 -8.78
N LYS A 64 -7.34 8.92 -8.17
CA LYS A 64 -8.25 9.98 -8.67
C LYS A 64 -7.75 10.59 -9.98
N LEU A 65 -6.43 10.73 -10.13
CA LEU A 65 -5.80 11.24 -11.37
C LEU A 65 -5.77 10.21 -12.50
N PHE A 66 -5.64 8.93 -12.14
CA PHE A 66 -5.54 7.81 -13.07
C PHE A 66 -6.60 6.73 -12.75
N PRO A 67 -7.88 7.00 -13.03
CA PRO A 67 -9.00 6.14 -12.63
C PRO A 67 -8.94 4.72 -13.22
N ALA A 68 -8.24 4.52 -14.34
CA ALA A 68 -8.03 3.19 -14.92
C ALA A 68 -7.29 2.22 -13.98
N ILE A 69 -6.45 2.73 -13.06
CA ILE A 69 -5.79 1.91 -12.04
C ILE A 69 -6.72 1.59 -10.87
N ASN A 70 -7.84 2.32 -10.72
CA ASN A 70 -8.90 2.02 -9.75
C ASN A 70 -10.11 1.34 -10.45
N ALA A 71 -9.82 0.45 -11.38
CA ALA A 71 -10.79 -0.28 -12.17
C ALA A 71 -10.48 -1.79 -12.14
N GLU A 72 -11.40 -2.59 -12.60
CA GLU A 72 -11.22 -4.03 -12.80
C GLU A 72 -11.77 -4.44 -14.16
N ILE A 73 -11.28 -5.56 -14.70
CA ILE A 73 -11.76 -6.13 -15.95
C ILE A 73 -12.71 -7.28 -15.61
N GLU A 74 -13.95 -7.20 -16.08
CA GLU A 74 -14.96 -8.24 -15.95
C GLU A 74 -15.45 -8.64 -17.34
N GLY A 75 -15.02 -9.80 -17.83
CA GLY A 75 -15.25 -10.20 -19.20
C GLY A 75 -14.55 -9.29 -20.20
N GLU A 76 -15.34 -8.59 -21.03
CA GLU A 76 -14.86 -7.59 -22.00
C GLU A 76 -15.01 -6.14 -21.51
N ASP A 77 -15.55 -5.95 -20.30
CA ASP A 77 -15.85 -4.62 -19.74
C ASP A 77 -14.77 -4.16 -18.76
N ILE A 78 -14.55 -2.84 -18.71
CA ILE A 78 -13.75 -2.18 -17.69
C ILE A 78 -14.69 -1.52 -16.68
N ILE A 79 -14.67 -2.00 -15.44
CA ILE A 79 -15.51 -1.51 -14.36
C ILE A 79 -14.75 -0.49 -13.52
N TYR A 80 -15.00 0.77 -13.72
CA TYR A 80 -14.43 1.86 -12.93
C TYR A 80 -15.09 1.94 -11.55
N LYS A 81 -14.25 1.96 -10.50
CA LYS A 81 -14.74 2.10 -9.12
C LYS A 81 -14.79 3.58 -8.74
N ASN A 82 -15.96 4.06 -8.34
CA ASN A 82 -16.15 5.43 -7.87
C ASN A 82 -16.03 5.54 -6.34
N TYR A 83 -15.14 4.74 -5.76
CA TYR A 83 -14.79 4.71 -4.34
C TYR A 83 -13.35 4.19 -4.20
N TYR A 84 -12.72 4.51 -3.05
CA TYR A 84 -11.30 4.24 -2.84
C TYR A 84 -11.11 3.42 -1.57
N ASN A 85 -11.13 2.11 -1.72
CA ASN A 85 -10.89 1.16 -0.64
C ASN A 85 -9.47 0.62 -0.76
N ILE A 86 -8.59 1.05 0.13
CA ILE A 86 -7.17 0.68 0.07
C ILE A 86 -6.91 -0.53 0.94
N SER A 87 -6.54 -1.62 0.31
CA SER A 87 -6.07 -2.81 1.00
C SER A 87 -4.61 -2.65 1.42
N PHE A 88 -4.22 -3.23 2.54
CA PHE A 88 -2.82 -3.23 2.96
C PHE A 88 -2.39 -4.60 3.49
N ALA A 89 -1.16 -4.98 3.15
CA ALA A 89 -0.63 -6.29 3.53
C ALA A 89 -0.17 -6.31 4.99
N VAL A 90 -0.65 -7.29 5.75
CA VAL A 90 -0.27 -7.55 7.16
C VAL A 90 0.27 -8.95 7.29
N GLY A 91 1.53 -9.08 7.75
CA GLY A 91 2.11 -10.37 8.10
C GLY A 91 1.61 -10.85 9.46
N THR A 92 1.18 -12.10 9.52
CA THR A 92 0.78 -12.78 10.76
C THR A 92 1.52 -14.12 10.86
N ASP A 93 1.49 -14.75 12.02
CA ASP A 93 2.08 -16.09 12.22
C ASP A 93 1.48 -17.16 11.28
N LYS A 94 0.27 -16.93 10.80
CA LYS A 94 -0.45 -17.83 9.89
C LYS A 94 -0.23 -17.50 8.40
N GLY A 95 0.51 -16.44 8.10
CA GLY A 95 0.77 -15.96 6.75
C GLY A 95 0.34 -14.51 6.52
N LEU A 96 0.30 -14.10 5.25
CA LEU A 96 -0.06 -12.75 4.85
C LEU A 96 -1.58 -12.63 4.69
N VAL A 97 -2.15 -11.58 5.26
CA VAL A 97 -3.56 -11.18 5.07
C VAL A 97 -3.61 -9.74 4.55
N VAL A 98 -4.68 -9.39 3.87
CA VAL A 98 -4.80 -8.11 3.16
C VAL A 98 -6.13 -7.44 3.52
N PRO A 99 -6.26 -6.87 4.74
CA PRO A 99 -7.46 -6.14 5.15
C PRO A 99 -7.63 -4.83 4.39
N VAL A 100 -8.83 -4.27 4.45
CA VAL A 100 -9.29 -3.16 3.62
C VAL A 100 -9.65 -1.93 4.45
N LEU A 101 -9.02 -0.79 4.14
CA LEU A 101 -9.44 0.54 4.57
C LEU A 101 -10.55 1.02 3.64
N ARG A 102 -11.76 1.15 4.14
CA ARG A 102 -12.91 1.61 3.33
C ARG A 102 -12.96 3.12 3.27
N ASN A 103 -13.34 3.66 2.09
CA ASN A 103 -13.49 5.10 1.86
C ASN A 103 -12.25 5.89 2.32
N ALA A 104 -11.06 5.43 1.95
CA ALA A 104 -9.79 6.00 2.40
C ALA A 104 -9.60 7.47 1.97
N ASP A 105 -10.33 7.93 0.95
CA ASP A 105 -10.35 9.32 0.50
C ASP A 105 -11.02 10.26 1.52
N GLU A 106 -12.02 9.79 2.25
CA GLU A 106 -12.74 10.54 3.28
C GLU A 106 -12.03 10.52 4.65
N MET A 107 -11.11 9.56 4.87
CA MET A 107 -10.43 9.38 6.14
C MET A 107 -9.35 10.44 6.37
N SER A 108 -9.24 10.95 7.61
CA SER A 108 -8.08 11.74 8.05
C SER A 108 -6.84 10.84 8.25
N PHE A 109 -5.65 11.43 8.41
CA PHE A 109 -4.44 10.68 8.79
C PHE A 109 -4.65 9.90 10.09
N ALA A 110 -5.33 10.50 11.07
CA ALA A 110 -5.60 9.86 12.35
C ALA A 110 -6.56 8.66 12.21
N ASP A 111 -7.59 8.79 11.38
CA ASP A 111 -8.54 7.71 11.12
C ASP A 111 -7.88 6.54 10.41
N ILE A 112 -7.02 6.83 9.41
CA ILE A 112 -6.25 5.81 8.71
C ILE A 112 -5.34 5.04 9.69
N GLU A 113 -4.57 5.75 10.53
CA GLU A 113 -3.66 5.09 11.49
C GLU A 113 -4.43 4.26 12.53
N LYS A 114 -5.57 4.76 13.04
CA LYS A 114 -6.44 4.02 13.97
C LYS A 114 -7.00 2.76 13.33
N GLU A 115 -7.48 2.87 12.10
CA GLU A 115 -8.07 1.74 11.38
C GLU A 115 -7.03 0.69 10.99
N ILE A 116 -5.84 1.11 10.54
CA ILE A 116 -4.70 0.20 10.30
C ILE A 116 -4.36 -0.56 11.58
N LYS A 117 -4.27 0.13 12.72
CA LYS A 117 -4.00 -0.50 14.01
C LYS A 117 -5.08 -1.52 14.36
N ARG A 118 -6.35 -1.13 14.28
CA ARG A 118 -7.51 -2.00 14.58
C ARG A 118 -7.51 -3.27 13.73
N LEU A 119 -7.33 -3.12 12.41
CA LEU A 119 -7.30 -4.24 11.48
C LEU A 119 -6.06 -5.14 11.68
N SER A 120 -4.91 -4.55 12.00
CA SER A 120 -3.68 -5.31 12.29
C SER A 120 -3.81 -6.12 13.58
N GLU A 121 -4.43 -5.57 14.63
CA GLU A 121 -4.71 -6.29 15.88
C GLU A 121 -5.69 -7.45 15.65
N LYS A 122 -6.75 -7.23 14.85
CA LYS A 122 -7.67 -8.30 14.42
C LYS A 122 -6.95 -9.39 13.60
N ALA A 123 -6.05 -8.99 12.70
CA ALA A 123 -5.26 -9.92 11.89
C ALA A 123 -4.40 -10.84 12.77
N ASN A 124 -3.65 -10.25 13.70
CA ASN A 124 -2.76 -10.99 14.60
C ASN A 124 -3.53 -11.90 15.59
N SER A 125 -4.71 -11.48 16.03
CA SER A 125 -5.58 -12.31 16.90
C SER A 125 -6.42 -13.35 16.14
N GLY A 126 -6.38 -13.33 14.79
CA GLY A 126 -7.16 -14.23 13.94
C GLY A 126 -8.66 -13.92 13.90
N ASN A 127 -9.05 -12.70 14.23
CA ASN A 127 -10.44 -12.24 14.35
C ASN A 127 -10.91 -11.37 13.16
N LEU A 128 -10.21 -11.41 12.03
CA LEU A 128 -10.67 -10.74 10.82
C LEU A 128 -11.96 -11.40 10.31
N LEU A 129 -12.92 -10.57 9.97
CA LEU A 129 -14.16 -10.99 9.30
C LEU A 129 -13.94 -11.01 7.78
N ILE A 130 -14.83 -11.70 7.07
CA ILE A 130 -14.81 -11.72 5.60
C ILE A 130 -14.94 -10.30 5.04
N ASP A 131 -15.79 -9.48 5.65
CA ASP A 131 -15.97 -8.08 5.26
C ASP A 131 -14.72 -7.23 5.46
N ASP A 132 -13.85 -7.56 6.41
CA ASP A 132 -12.57 -6.85 6.59
C ASP A 132 -11.59 -7.12 5.43
N LEU A 133 -11.83 -8.15 4.59
CA LEU A 133 -10.94 -8.63 3.54
C LEU A 133 -11.45 -8.41 2.11
N GLN A 134 -12.69 -7.96 1.94
CA GLN A 134 -13.34 -7.83 0.63
C GLN A 134 -13.59 -6.37 0.25
N GLY A 135 -13.72 -6.12 -1.06
CA GLY A 135 -14.12 -4.82 -1.60
C GLY A 135 -12.99 -3.79 -1.67
N GLY A 136 -11.73 -4.22 -1.54
CA GLY A 136 -10.58 -3.36 -1.83
C GLY A 136 -10.44 -3.06 -3.32
N THR A 137 -10.02 -1.82 -3.67
CA THR A 137 -9.84 -1.39 -5.06
C THR A 137 -8.39 -1.26 -5.48
N PHE A 138 -7.48 -1.14 -4.51
CA PHE A 138 -6.04 -1.05 -4.70
C PHE A 138 -5.33 -1.62 -3.47
N THR A 139 -4.10 -2.11 -3.64
CA THR A 139 -3.34 -2.71 -2.53
C THR A 139 -2.01 -1.99 -2.30
N ILE A 140 -1.63 -1.79 -1.03
CA ILE A 140 -0.29 -1.37 -0.63
C ILE A 140 0.38 -2.55 0.10
N SER A 141 1.54 -2.96 -0.37
CA SER A 141 2.38 -4.00 0.25
C SER A 141 3.67 -3.38 0.78
N ASN A 142 3.99 -3.62 2.05
CA ASN A 142 5.20 -3.08 2.67
C ASN A 142 6.25 -4.17 2.87
N GLY A 143 7.14 -4.34 1.89
CA GLY A 143 8.30 -5.24 1.97
C GLY A 143 9.43 -4.68 2.84
N GLY A 144 9.42 -3.38 3.13
CA GLY A 144 10.46 -2.72 3.94
C GLY A 144 10.54 -3.23 5.37
N VAL A 145 9.43 -3.68 5.95
CA VAL A 145 9.39 -4.30 7.29
C VAL A 145 10.18 -5.61 7.34
N TYR A 146 10.42 -6.24 6.20
CA TYR A 146 11.24 -7.45 6.03
C TYR A 146 12.63 -7.15 5.48
N GLY A 147 13.00 -5.87 5.36
CA GLY A 147 14.30 -5.43 4.84
C GLY A 147 14.44 -5.54 3.31
N SER A 148 13.35 -5.73 2.57
CA SER A 148 13.41 -5.79 1.10
C SER A 148 13.83 -4.45 0.51
N MET A 149 14.84 -4.47 -0.35
CA MET A 149 15.26 -3.30 -1.13
C MET A 149 14.31 -3.02 -2.28
N LEU A 150 13.89 -4.06 -2.99
CA LEU A 150 13.07 -3.98 -4.19
C LEU A 150 12.40 -5.32 -4.46
N SER A 151 11.15 -5.30 -4.89
CA SER A 151 10.39 -6.47 -5.31
C SER A 151 9.38 -6.10 -6.39
N THR A 152 8.88 -7.08 -7.10
CA THR A 152 7.79 -6.95 -8.08
C THR A 152 6.52 -7.50 -7.44
N PRO A 153 5.65 -6.68 -6.84
CA PRO A 153 4.46 -7.16 -6.16
C PRO A 153 3.49 -7.82 -7.14
N ILE A 154 2.82 -8.89 -6.68
CA ILE A 154 1.79 -9.60 -7.44
C ILE A 154 0.44 -8.95 -7.16
N LEU A 155 -0.37 -8.78 -8.19
CA LEU A 155 -1.73 -8.21 -8.07
C LEU A 155 -2.60 -9.06 -7.13
N ASN A 156 -3.54 -8.38 -6.47
CA ASN A 156 -4.59 -9.00 -5.66
C ASN A 156 -5.91 -8.92 -6.44
N PRO A 157 -6.24 -9.93 -7.28
CA PRO A 157 -7.44 -9.88 -8.11
C PRO A 157 -8.73 -9.67 -7.28
N PRO A 158 -9.72 -8.92 -7.83
CA PRO A 158 -9.80 -8.39 -9.19
C PRO A 158 -9.13 -7.04 -9.40
N GLN A 159 -8.39 -6.52 -8.40
CA GLN A 159 -7.70 -5.24 -8.48
C GLN A 159 -6.66 -5.20 -9.61
N SER A 160 -6.55 -4.06 -10.27
CA SER A 160 -5.62 -3.84 -11.36
C SER A 160 -4.30 -3.16 -10.97
N GLY A 161 -4.12 -2.83 -9.69
CA GLY A 161 -2.90 -2.17 -9.23
C GLY A 161 -2.48 -2.55 -7.81
N VAL A 162 -1.17 -2.57 -7.57
CA VAL A 162 -0.55 -2.77 -6.26
C VAL A 162 0.73 -1.94 -6.14
N LEU A 163 0.85 -1.18 -5.05
CA LEU A 163 2.06 -0.44 -4.70
C LEU A 163 2.92 -1.25 -3.73
N GLY A 164 4.16 -1.53 -4.09
CA GLY A 164 5.18 -2.08 -3.20
C GLY A 164 6.01 -0.97 -2.56
N MET A 165 6.00 -0.89 -1.24
CA MET A 165 6.92 -0.10 -0.45
C MET A 165 8.10 -0.97 -0.03
N HIS A 166 9.27 -0.34 0.15
CA HIS A 166 10.49 -1.05 0.49
C HIS A 166 11.26 -0.34 1.62
N ASN A 167 12.43 -0.85 1.94
CA ASN A 167 13.27 -0.29 2.99
C ASN A 167 13.71 1.14 2.67
N ILE A 168 13.79 1.99 3.70
CA ILE A 168 14.37 3.34 3.59
C ILE A 168 15.85 3.21 3.91
N VAL A 169 16.70 3.60 2.96
CA VAL A 169 18.16 3.51 3.09
C VAL A 169 18.78 4.86 2.75
N GLU A 170 19.72 5.31 3.57
CA GLU A 170 20.53 6.48 3.24
C GLU A 170 21.42 6.18 2.02
N ARG A 171 21.26 6.99 0.96
CA ARG A 171 21.98 6.84 -0.29
C ARG A 171 22.56 8.16 -0.75
N PRO A 172 23.74 8.16 -1.39
CA PRO A 172 24.25 9.32 -2.12
C PRO A 172 23.39 9.54 -3.37
N VAL A 173 22.82 10.72 -3.47
CA VAL A 173 22.00 11.14 -4.63
C VAL A 173 22.47 12.50 -5.12
N ASN A 174 22.28 12.76 -6.41
CA ASN A 174 22.51 14.07 -6.98
C ASN A 174 21.32 14.99 -6.72
N VAL A 175 21.56 16.09 -6.04
CA VAL A 175 20.56 17.14 -5.80
C VAL A 175 21.12 18.45 -6.36
N ALA A 176 20.59 18.89 -7.48
CA ALA A 176 21.01 20.12 -8.17
C ALA A 176 22.53 20.19 -8.45
N GLY A 177 23.15 19.08 -8.84
CA GLY A 177 24.57 18.99 -9.16
C GLY A 177 25.49 18.65 -7.97
N GLU A 178 24.96 18.59 -6.74
CA GLU A 178 25.71 18.21 -5.54
C GLU A 178 25.34 16.80 -5.08
N ILE A 179 26.33 16.07 -4.57
CA ILE A 179 26.08 14.75 -3.93
C ILE A 179 25.62 14.98 -2.49
N LYS A 180 24.42 14.52 -2.18
CA LYS A 180 23.83 14.58 -0.82
C LYS A 180 23.42 13.20 -0.38
N ILE A 181 23.56 12.92 0.92
CA ILE A 181 23.01 11.71 1.52
C ILE A 181 21.53 11.95 1.84
N LYS A 182 20.67 11.08 1.32
CA LYS A 182 19.21 11.17 1.46
C LYS A 182 18.60 9.83 1.85
N PRO A 183 17.56 9.81 2.68
CA PRO A 183 16.78 8.61 2.96
C PRO A 183 15.90 8.30 1.74
N ILE A 184 16.30 7.32 0.98
CA ILE A 184 15.62 6.89 -0.26
C ILE A 184 14.82 5.62 -0.02
N MET A 185 13.58 5.61 -0.52
CA MET A 185 12.77 4.41 -0.65
C MET A 185 12.56 4.11 -2.14
N TYR A 186 12.75 2.85 -2.53
CA TYR A 186 12.27 2.38 -3.83
C TYR A 186 10.79 2.02 -3.74
N LEU A 187 10.02 2.48 -4.71
CA LEU A 187 8.63 2.11 -4.91
C LEU A 187 8.50 1.25 -6.17
N ALA A 188 7.68 0.23 -6.09
CA ALA A 188 7.31 -0.61 -7.22
C ALA A 188 5.80 -0.54 -7.42
N LEU A 189 5.35 -0.11 -8.59
CA LEU A 189 3.95 -0.15 -8.97
C LEU A 189 3.77 -1.28 -9.98
N SER A 190 3.10 -2.37 -9.57
CA SER A 190 2.65 -3.39 -10.51
C SER A 190 1.19 -3.14 -10.88
N TYR A 191 0.88 -3.26 -12.16
CA TYR A 191 -0.48 -3.06 -12.65
C TYR A 191 -0.77 -3.95 -13.87
N ASP A 192 -2.04 -4.14 -14.15
CA ASP A 192 -2.49 -4.80 -15.37
C ASP A 192 -2.40 -3.82 -16.53
N HIS A 193 -1.55 -4.12 -17.50
CA HIS A 193 -1.24 -3.23 -18.62
C HIS A 193 -2.24 -3.37 -19.78
N ARG A 194 -3.27 -4.16 -19.64
CA ARG A 194 -4.34 -4.25 -20.62
C ARG A 194 -5.23 -3.02 -20.56
#